data_12f223558553e1c299635187db2ea115
#
_entry.id   12f223558553e1c299635187db2ea115
#
_cell.length_a   1.000
_cell.length_b   1.000
_cell.length_c   1.000
_cell.angle_alpha   90.00
_cell.angle_beta   90.00
_cell.angle_gamma   90.00
#
_symmetry.space_group_name_H-M   'P 1'
#
loop_
_entity.id
_entity.type
_entity.pdbx_description
1 polymer ?
#
loop_
_entity_poly.entity_id
_entity_poly.type
_entity_poly.pdbx_seq_one_letter_code
_entity_poly.pdbx_strand_id
1 'polypeptide(L)'
;TEIDFINMDNAVQSEIAVVNSLDLTLGDKDYYAALLANQILGGGGTARLFQNLREDKAYTYGSYSSIRQSRYIGTFKATASVRNMVTDSSVVEIQKEINKIRYQKVSEQDLKDAKELYIGNFVMDVQKPATAARYALNRELYNLPEDYYETYLEKINAVTIDDVQNAAIKYFKGDKARIIITGKGIDVLKNLEKNSDYKINYFDKYGNPSEKPEMTLPIPDGMTATDVVNKYFEAIGGKEKAMAVKTTMMVSNATIQGTPLVMTTKASAPNKTLMTISVMGNTMQKVVFDGEKGYQEAQGRKTDMKPEDITEGKEANAIFNDLNYTSGKLTRIEPIDGKNTIVLKIGNEEIFYDMTSGLKVKSVKSVKKPDGKEVKVPTTYGDYKAVEGIMFPHSIEIKSGPMNLNFKIVEIKINEGVEDKDFE
;
A
#
# COMPACT_ATOMS: atom_id res chain seq x y z
N THR A 1 2.36 20.53 -0.14
CA THR A 1 2.14 19.51 -1.19
C THR A 1 1.29 18.39 -0.66
N GLU A 2 0.34 17.91 -1.44
CA GLU A 2 -0.55 16.80 -1.11
C GLU A 2 -0.69 15.89 -2.34
N ILE A 3 -0.99 14.62 -2.10
CA ILE A 3 -1.28 13.65 -3.14
C ILE A 3 -2.80 13.50 -3.26
N ASP A 4 -3.31 13.59 -4.48
CA ASP A 4 -4.69 13.29 -4.84
C ASP A 4 -4.67 11.99 -5.64
N PHE A 5 -5.15 10.89 -5.03
CA PHE A 5 -5.11 9.56 -5.62
C PHE A 5 -6.48 9.14 -6.14
N ILE A 6 -6.53 8.66 -7.38
CA ILE A 6 -7.69 8.11 -8.05
C ILE A 6 -7.43 6.63 -8.37
N ASN A 7 -8.21 5.73 -7.76
CA ASN A 7 -8.09 4.30 -8.04
C ASN A 7 -8.68 3.94 -9.40
N MET A 8 -7.88 3.22 -10.19
CA MET A 8 -8.28 2.67 -11.48
C MET A 8 -7.90 1.19 -11.51
N ASP A 9 -8.85 0.30 -11.19
CA ASP A 9 -8.61 -1.14 -10.98
C ASP A 9 -7.92 -1.84 -12.16
N ASN A 10 -8.17 -1.38 -13.38
CA ASN A 10 -7.61 -1.96 -14.60
C ASN A 10 -6.38 -1.21 -15.13
N ALA A 11 -5.84 -0.23 -14.39
CA ALA A 11 -4.68 0.51 -14.83
C ALA A 11 -3.42 -0.38 -14.83
N VAL A 12 -2.78 -0.50 -15.99
CA VAL A 12 -1.49 -1.20 -16.14
C VAL A 12 -0.31 -0.33 -15.78
N GLN A 13 -0.52 1.00 -15.77
CA GLN A 13 0.46 2.03 -15.42
C GLN A 13 -0.21 3.07 -14.54
N SER A 14 0.59 3.77 -13.74
CA SER A 14 0.16 4.96 -13.03
C SER A 14 0.48 6.20 -13.86
N GLU A 15 -0.48 7.12 -13.94
CA GLU A 15 -0.25 8.47 -14.45
C GLU A 15 0.02 9.40 -13.28
N ILE A 16 1.15 10.10 -13.33
CA ILE A 16 1.58 11.05 -12.32
C ILE A 16 1.60 12.44 -12.93
N ALA A 17 1.00 13.42 -12.25
CA ALA A 17 1.08 14.82 -12.61
C ALA A 17 1.37 15.67 -11.37
N VAL A 18 2.53 16.30 -11.32
CA VAL A 18 2.87 17.33 -10.33
C VAL A 18 2.46 18.68 -10.91
N VAL A 19 1.49 19.35 -10.29
CA VAL A 19 0.82 20.53 -10.85
C VAL A 19 0.79 21.67 -9.85
N ASN A 20 1.05 22.88 -10.32
CA ASN A 20 0.70 24.10 -9.59
C ASN A 20 0.17 25.19 -10.53
N SER A 21 -0.68 26.05 -9.97
CA SER A 21 -1.07 27.28 -10.66
C SER A 21 0.08 28.28 -10.70
N LEU A 22 0.17 29.05 -11.76
CA LEU A 22 1.14 30.13 -11.88
C LEU A 22 0.51 31.39 -12.47
N ASP A 23 1.00 32.51 -11.99
CA ASP A 23 0.67 33.82 -12.48
C ASP A 23 1.80 34.26 -13.43
N LEU A 24 1.70 33.84 -14.68
CA LEU A 24 2.68 34.10 -15.72
C LEU A 24 1.94 34.36 -17.03
N THR A 25 2.18 35.50 -17.60
CA THR A 25 1.65 35.93 -18.91
C THR A 25 2.76 36.08 -19.94
N LEU A 26 2.41 36.21 -21.21
CA LEU A 26 3.37 36.48 -22.29
C LEU A 26 4.14 37.80 -22.12
N GLY A 27 3.53 38.78 -21.47
CA GLY A 27 4.12 40.12 -21.27
C GLY A 27 5.06 40.21 -20.05
N ASP A 28 5.11 39.16 -19.22
CA ASP A 28 5.95 39.22 -18.00
C ASP A 28 7.43 39.14 -18.34
N LYS A 29 8.22 39.90 -17.59
CA LYS A 29 9.69 39.98 -17.73
C LYS A 29 10.35 38.60 -17.53
N ASP A 30 9.76 37.74 -16.67
CA ASP A 30 10.30 36.42 -16.32
C ASP A 30 9.88 35.34 -17.33
N TYR A 31 9.04 35.68 -18.36
CA TYR A 31 8.45 34.72 -19.28
C TYR A 31 9.52 33.88 -19.98
N TYR A 32 10.54 34.52 -20.54
CA TYR A 32 11.59 33.83 -21.31
C TYR A 32 12.44 32.93 -20.41
N ALA A 33 12.75 33.41 -19.19
CA ALA A 33 13.48 32.63 -18.20
C ALA A 33 12.68 31.38 -17.76
N ALA A 34 11.36 31.52 -17.55
CA ALA A 34 10.49 30.41 -17.20
C ALA A 34 10.40 29.38 -18.32
N LEU A 35 10.34 29.83 -19.59
CA LEU A 35 10.36 28.93 -20.76
C LEU A 35 11.65 28.11 -20.80
N LEU A 36 12.83 28.76 -20.64
CA LEU A 36 14.10 28.07 -20.69
C LEU A 36 14.29 27.15 -19.47
N ALA A 37 13.84 27.54 -18.27
CA ALA A 37 13.81 26.68 -17.11
C ALA A 37 12.97 25.41 -17.37
N ASN A 38 11.78 25.55 -17.96
CA ASN A 38 10.94 24.40 -18.30
C ASN A 38 11.60 23.52 -19.38
N GLN A 39 12.27 24.12 -20.37
CA GLN A 39 12.98 23.38 -21.39
C GLN A 39 14.05 22.46 -20.80
N ILE A 40 14.83 22.99 -19.87
CA ILE A 40 15.90 22.24 -19.16
C ILE A 40 15.28 21.17 -18.25
N LEU A 41 14.18 21.46 -17.57
CA LEU A 41 13.55 20.52 -16.66
C LEU A 41 12.91 19.33 -17.39
N GLY A 42 12.07 19.59 -18.40
CA GLY A 42 11.27 18.53 -19.02
C GLY A 42 10.79 18.86 -20.43
N GLY A 43 11.46 19.73 -21.18
CA GLY A 43 11.05 20.17 -22.50
C GLY A 43 11.36 19.19 -23.64
N GLY A 44 11.99 18.06 -23.38
CA GLY A 44 12.36 17.09 -24.42
C GLY A 44 13.19 15.92 -23.93
N GLY A 45 13.70 15.12 -24.88
CA GLY A 45 14.47 13.90 -24.58
C GLY A 45 15.84 14.12 -23.93
N THR A 46 16.39 15.32 -24.01
CA THR A 46 17.65 15.69 -23.34
C THR A 46 17.42 16.38 -21.97
N ALA A 47 16.15 16.65 -21.62
CA ALA A 47 15.77 17.32 -20.39
C ALA A 47 15.92 16.41 -19.17
N ARG A 48 16.10 17.03 -17.98
CA ARG A 48 16.42 16.35 -16.72
C ARG A 48 15.41 15.27 -16.32
N LEU A 49 14.10 15.54 -16.45
CA LEU A 49 13.06 14.57 -16.13
C LEU A 49 13.15 13.32 -17.02
N PHE A 50 13.38 13.52 -18.32
CA PHE A 50 13.52 12.42 -19.25
C PHE A 50 14.79 11.60 -18.96
N GLN A 51 15.93 12.25 -18.78
CA GLN A 51 17.18 11.59 -18.48
C GLN A 51 17.11 10.80 -17.16
N ASN A 52 16.54 11.39 -16.10
CA ASN A 52 16.41 10.72 -14.81
C ASN A 52 15.46 9.52 -14.88
N LEU A 53 14.18 9.76 -15.25
CA LEU A 53 13.13 8.72 -15.09
C LEU A 53 13.18 7.66 -16.20
N ARG A 54 13.60 8.02 -17.41
CA ARG A 54 13.69 7.07 -18.52
C ARG A 54 15.07 6.42 -18.63
N GLU A 55 16.11 7.25 -18.82
CA GLU A 55 17.43 6.71 -19.15
C GLU A 55 18.13 6.09 -17.93
N ASP A 56 18.13 6.80 -16.78
CA ASP A 56 18.82 6.33 -15.57
C ASP A 56 18.00 5.27 -14.81
N LYS A 57 16.68 5.50 -14.63
CA LYS A 57 15.83 4.67 -13.75
C LYS A 57 15.00 3.64 -14.51
N ALA A 58 14.75 3.82 -15.78
CA ALA A 58 13.86 2.98 -16.59
C ALA A 58 12.44 2.81 -15.96
N TYR A 59 11.92 3.84 -15.32
CA TYR A 59 10.59 3.82 -14.70
C TYR A 59 9.47 4.06 -15.70
N THR A 60 9.77 4.79 -16.79
CA THR A 60 8.82 5.29 -17.79
C THR A 60 9.42 5.24 -19.19
N TYR A 61 8.56 5.40 -20.20
CA TYR A 61 8.99 5.70 -21.59
C TYR A 61 9.29 7.19 -21.80
N GLY A 62 8.87 8.07 -20.90
CA GLY A 62 9.18 9.49 -20.94
C GLY A 62 8.55 10.26 -19.77
N SER A 63 9.25 11.30 -19.33
CA SER A 63 8.76 12.25 -18.33
C SER A 63 9.06 13.66 -18.82
N TYR A 64 8.05 14.53 -18.77
CA TYR A 64 8.09 15.84 -19.38
C TYR A 64 7.50 16.89 -18.46
N SER A 65 7.86 18.15 -18.68
CA SER A 65 7.20 19.29 -18.06
C SER A 65 6.70 20.29 -19.09
N SER A 66 5.71 21.06 -18.70
CA SER A 66 5.13 22.12 -19.53
C SER A 66 4.67 23.30 -18.69
N ILE A 67 4.77 24.49 -19.27
CA ILE A 67 4.15 25.72 -18.78
C ILE A 67 3.03 26.08 -19.75
N ARG A 68 1.83 26.22 -19.23
CA ARG A 68 0.71 26.79 -19.95
C ARG A 68 0.42 28.17 -19.34
N GLN A 69 0.80 29.20 -20.06
CA GLN A 69 0.43 30.58 -19.72
C GLN A 69 -1.05 30.84 -20.04
N SER A 70 -1.67 31.70 -19.28
CA SER A 70 -3.05 32.14 -19.51
C SER A 70 -3.22 33.57 -19.04
N ARG A 71 -4.19 34.27 -19.66
CA ARG A 71 -4.58 35.63 -19.24
C ARG A 71 -5.04 35.73 -17.79
N TYR A 72 -5.55 34.62 -17.25
CA TYR A 72 -6.10 34.57 -15.88
C TYR A 72 -5.24 33.76 -14.95
N ILE A 73 -5.15 32.45 -15.18
CA ILE A 73 -4.36 31.52 -14.37
C ILE A 73 -3.66 30.54 -15.29
N GLY A 74 -2.34 30.54 -15.26
CA GLY A 74 -1.52 29.54 -15.93
C GLY A 74 -1.32 28.30 -15.08
N THR A 75 -0.67 27.28 -15.66
CA THR A 75 -0.33 26.05 -14.96
C THR A 75 1.08 25.59 -15.32
N PHE A 76 1.83 25.19 -14.32
CA PHE A 76 3.00 24.34 -14.47
C PHE A 76 2.58 22.88 -14.22
N LYS A 77 3.08 21.96 -15.06
CA LYS A 77 2.76 20.55 -14.97
C LYS A 77 4.00 19.73 -15.33
N ALA A 78 4.41 18.81 -14.43
CA ALA A 78 5.39 17.76 -14.72
C ALA A 78 4.69 16.41 -14.67
N THR A 79 4.92 15.53 -15.68
CA THR A 79 4.16 14.29 -15.86
C THR A 79 5.05 13.10 -16.17
N ALA A 80 4.58 11.93 -15.77
CA ALA A 80 5.14 10.64 -16.18
C ALA A 80 4.06 9.55 -16.14
N SER A 81 4.08 8.65 -17.14
CA SER A 81 3.35 7.38 -17.12
C SER A 81 4.31 6.29 -16.70
N VAL A 82 4.12 5.69 -15.54
CA VAL A 82 5.08 4.76 -14.92
C VAL A 82 4.45 3.41 -14.57
N ARG A 83 5.26 2.37 -14.43
CA ARG A 83 4.76 1.09 -13.89
C ARG A 83 4.22 1.31 -12.47
N ASN A 84 3.08 0.70 -12.13
CA ASN A 84 2.44 0.86 -10.83
C ASN A 84 3.40 0.64 -9.64
N MET A 85 4.29 -0.35 -9.72
CA MET A 85 5.23 -0.71 -8.66
C MET A 85 6.31 0.35 -8.36
N VAL A 86 6.51 1.33 -9.22
CA VAL A 86 7.53 2.40 -9.06
C VAL A 86 6.91 3.79 -8.95
N THR A 87 5.61 3.86 -8.66
CA THR A 87 4.87 5.13 -8.56
C THR A 87 5.43 6.03 -7.47
N ASP A 88 5.64 5.51 -6.27
CA ASP A 88 6.23 6.21 -5.13
C ASP A 88 7.62 6.77 -5.44
N SER A 89 8.49 5.92 -5.96
CA SER A 89 9.85 6.29 -6.34
C SER A 89 9.86 7.35 -7.46
N SER A 90 8.92 7.25 -8.41
CA SER A 90 8.79 8.23 -9.49
C SER A 90 8.34 9.60 -8.98
N VAL A 91 7.45 9.66 -8.00
CA VAL A 91 7.06 10.91 -7.33
C VAL A 91 8.28 11.58 -6.69
N VAL A 92 9.10 10.80 -5.98
CA VAL A 92 10.33 11.29 -5.35
C VAL A 92 11.31 11.86 -6.38
N GLU A 93 11.54 11.14 -7.48
CA GLU A 93 12.49 11.60 -8.51
C GLU A 93 11.98 12.84 -9.27
N ILE A 94 10.67 12.94 -9.58
CA ILE A 94 10.09 14.15 -10.17
C ILE A 94 10.30 15.35 -9.23
N GLN A 95 9.98 15.22 -7.96
CA GLN A 95 10.16 16.27 -6.97
C GLN A 95 11.62 16.67 -6.80
N LYS A 96 12.53 15.71 -6.86
CA LYS A 96 13.97 15.94 -6.79
C LYS A 96 14.46 16.77 -7.97
N GLU A 97 14.05 16.50 -9.20
CA GLU A 97 14.44 17.29 -10.37
C GLU A 97 13.83 18.71 -10.35
N ILE A 98 12.57 18.86 -9.89
CA ILE A 98 11.96 20.16 -9.66
C ILE A 98 12.77 20.94 -8.60
N ASN A 99 13.18 20.32 -7.51
CA ASN A 99 13.98 20.97 -6.48
C ASN A 99 15.41 21.30 -6.95
N LYS A 100 16.02 20.44 -7.76
CA LYS A 100 17.34 20.72 -8.33
C LYS A 100 17.33 21.99 -9.17
N ILE A 101 16.38 22.16 -10.09
CA ILE A 101 16.35 23.37 -10.93
C ILE A 101 16.03 24.64 -10.14
N ARG A 102 15.32 24.51 -9.01
CA ARG A 102 15.03 25.63 -8.10
C ARG A 102 16.23 26.06 -7.26
N TYR A 103 17.01 25.09 -6.77
CA TYR A 103 18.04 25.39 -5.75
C TYR A 103 19.46 25.15 -6.19
N GLN A 104 19.67 24.61 -7.38
CA GLN A 104 20.98 24.41 -7.98
C GLN A 104 21.01 25.10 -9.33
N LYS A 105 22.05 25.94 -9.57
CA LYS A 105 22.24 26.59 -10.85
C LYS A 105 22.39 25.58 -11.97
N VAL A 106 21.80 25.85 -13.11
CA VAL A 106 22.02 25.07 -14.34
C VAL A 106 23.41 25.33 -14.88
N SER A 107 23.97 24.43 -15.68
CA SER A 107 25.25 24.64 -16.34
C SER A 107 25.09 25.66 -17.47
N GLU A 108 26.20 26.31 -17.87
CA GLU A 108 26.24 27.17 -19.05
C GLU A 108 25.85 26.40 -20.32
N GLN A 109 26.25 25.12 -20.38
CA GLN A 109 25.91 24.26 -21.53
C GLN A 109 24.40 23.96 -21.57
N ASP A 110 23.77 23.60 -20.44
CA ASP A 110 22.31 23.35 -20.39
C ASP A 110 21.52 24.59 -20.86
N LEU A 111 21.95 25.78 -20.42
CA LEU A 111 21.30 27.02 -20.82
C LEU A 111 21.51 27.33 -22.31
N LYS A 112 22.73 27.11 -22.83
CA LYS A 112 23.05 27.30 -24.22
C LYS A 112 22.22 26.36 -25.12
N ASP A 113 22.18 25.09 -24.81
CA ASP A 113 21.41 24.07 -25.57
C ASP A 113 19.91 24.39 -25.58
N ALA A 114 19.37 24.83 -24.43
CA ALA A 114 17.98 25.25 -24.33
C ALA A 114 17.69 26.49 -25.21
N LYS A 115 18.57 27.47 -25.23
CA LYS A 115 18.44 28.65 -26.08
C LYS A 115 18.48 28.29 -27.58
N GLU A 116 19.44 27.49 -27.98
CA GLU A 116 19.60 27.04 -29.38
C GLU A 116 18.38 26.30 -29.88
N LEU A 117 17.80 25.42 -29.05
CA LEU A 117 16.57 24.70 -29.38
C LEU A 117 15.38 25.63 -29.56
N TYR A 118 15.21 26.60 -28.64
CA TYR A 118 14.12 27.59 -28.74
C TYR A 118 14.27 28.48 -29.97
N ILE A 119 15.48 28.93 -30.28
CA ILE A 119 15.78 29.73 -31.46
C ILE A 119 15.46 28.93 -32.73
N GLY A 120 15.92 27.67 -32.79
CA GLY A 120 15.62 26.79 -33.92
C GLY A 120 14.14 26.59 -34.15
N ASN A 121 13.40 26.27 -33.08
CA ASN A 121 11.94 26.12 -33.17
C ASN A 121 11.23 27.40 -33.58
N PHE A 122 11.64 28.57 -33.07
CA PHE A 122 11.08 29.86 -33.41
C PHE A 122 11.24 30.14 -34.90
N VAL A 123 12.46 29.98 -35.46
CA VAL A 123 12.76 30.22 -36.86
C VAL A 123 11.92 29.30 -37.77
N MET A 124 11.68 28.06 -37.40
CA MET A 124 10.83 27.15 -38.14
C MET A 124 9.34 27.50 -38.03
N ASP A 125 8.90 27.99 -36.84
CA ASP A 125 7.51 28.31 -36.60
C ASP A 125 7.07 29.62 -37.30
N VAL A 126 7.90 30.63 -37.38
CA VAL A 126 7.54 31.90 -38.04
C VAL A 126 7.27 31.76 -39.53
N GLN A 127 7.72 30.68 -40.16
CA GLN A 127 7.46 30.37 -41.56
C GLN A 127 6.01 29.87 -41.84
N LYS A 128 5.30 29.51 -40.77
CA LYS A 128 3.93 28.96 -40.87
C LYS A 128 2.90 30.10 -40.85
N PRO A 129 1.97 30.17 -41.82
CA PRO A 129 0.94 31.23 -41.85
C PRO A 129 0.07 31.26 -40.58
N ALA A 130 -0.23 30.11 -39.99
CA ALA A 130 -0.99 30.01 -38.75
C ALA A 130 -0.25 30.65 -37.54
N THR A 131 1.08 30.70 -37.55
CA THR A 131 1.88 31.36 -36.53
C THR A 131 1.73 32.85 -36.56
N ALA A 132 1.73 33.48 -37.76
CA ALA A 132 1.50 34.90 -37.92
C ALA A 132 0.13 35.31 -37.37
N ALA A 133 -0.93 34.56 -37.69
CA ALA A 133 -2.27 34.82 -37.18
C ALA A 133 -2.31 34.68 -35.62
N ARG A 134 -1.64 33.68 -35.06
CA ARG A 134 -1.53 33.49 -33.61
C ARG A 134 -0.77 34.62 -32.93
N TYR A 135 0.30 35.11 -33.53
CA TYR A 135 1.07 36.23 -33.01
C TYR A 135 0.27 37.53 -32.99
N ALA A 136 -0.48 37.81 -34.07
CA ALA A 136 -1.39 38.96 -34.10
C ALA A 136 -2.47 38.85 -33.01
N LEU A 137 -3.10 37.68 -32.88
CA LEU A 137 -4.10 37.43 -31.85
C LEU A 137 -3.53 37.58 -30.43
N ASN A 138 -2.35 36.99 -30.16
CA ASN A 138 -1.71 37.09 -28.84
C ASN A 138 -1.37 38.54 -28.49
N ARG A 139 -0.94 39.32 -29.46
CA ARG A 139 -0.61 40.75 -29.27
C ARG A 139 -1.83 41.48 -28.72
N GLU A 140 -3.00 41.30 -29.35
CA GLU A 140 -4.25 41.89 -28.88
C GLU A 140 -4.73 41.32 -27.54
N LEU A 141 -4.74 39.99 -27.38
CA LEU A 141 -5.24 39.34 -26.16
C LEU A 141 -4.43 39.68 -24.92
N TYR A 142 -3.11 39.81 -25.03
CA TYR A 142 -2.18 40.05 -23.93
C TYR A 142 -1.66 41.49 -23.88
N ASN A 143 -2.17 42.35 -24.73
CA ASN A 143 -1.74 43.74 -24.87
C ASN A 143 -0.20 43.89 -24.97
N LEU A 144 0.40 43.06 -25.84
CA LEU A 144 1.85 43.04 -26.02
C LEU A 144 2.33 44.21 -26.88
N PRO A 145 3.57 44.69 -26.70
CA PRO A 145 4.21 45.72 -27.52
C PRO A 145 4.21 45.29 -29.02
N GLU A 146 4.24 46.27 -29.91
CA GLU A 146 4.27 46.02 -31.36
C GLU A 146 5.49 45.20 -31.79
N ASP A 147 6.64 45.48 -31.17
CA ASP A 147 7.94 44.84 -31.43
C ASP A 147 8.15 43.53 -30.65
N TYR A 148 7.11 43.01 -29.96
CA TYR A 148 7.23 41.86 -29.05
C TYR A 148 7.89 40.65 -29.73
N TYR A 149 7.48 40.28 -30.91
CA TYR A 149 8.03 39.17 -31.64
C TYR A 149 9.32 39.49 -32.40
N GLU A 150 9.57 40.74 -32.72
CA GLU A 150 10.83 41.21 -33.33
C GLU A 150 12.00 41.09 -32.32
N THR A 151 11.75 41.42 -31.06
CA THR A 151 12.73 41.36 -29.99
C THR A 151 12.78 39.99 -29.28
N TYR A 152 12.00 39.00 -29.73
CA TYR A 152 11.85 37.70 -29.05
C TYR A 152 13.19 36.96 -28.93
N LEU A 153 13.97 36.87 -29.99
CA LEU A 153 15.26 36.17 -29.97
C LEU A 153 16.31 36.90 -29.12
N GLU A 154 16.29 38.23 -29.13
CA GLU A 154 17.17 39.02 -28.27
C GLU A 154 16.88 38.76 -26.77
N LYS A 155 15.60 38.73 -26.39
CA LYS A 155 15.18 38.46 -25.03
C LYS A 155 15.51 37.01 -24.60
N ILE A 156 15.35 36.00 -25.45
CA ILE A 156 15.82 34.64 -25.16
C ILE A 156 17.33 34.60 -24.92
N ASN A 157 18.12 35.28 -25.79
CA ASN A 157 19.57 35.31 -25.66
C ASN A 157 20.07 36.03 -24.40
N ALA A 158 19.34 37.08 -23.94
CA ALA A 158 19.66 37.85 -22.75
C ALA A 158 19.48 37.08 -21.43
N VAL A 159 18.69 35.98 -21.39
CA VAL A 159 18.44 35.20 -20.15
C VAL A 159 19.76 34.66 -19.59
N THR A 160 19.96 34.85 -18.30
CA THR A 160 21.11 34.36 -17.54
C THR A 160 20.74 33.09 -16.76
N ILE A 161 21.77 32.40 -16.21
CA ILE A 161 21.61 31.26 -15.30
C ILE A 161 20.83 31.67 -14.05
N ASP A 162 21.06 32.85 -13.54
CA ASP A 162 20.36 33.37 -12.37
C ASP A 162 18.89 33.66 -12.67
N ASP A 163 18.57 34.16 -13.85
CA ASP A 163 17.18 34.34 -14.29
C ASP A 163 16.43 32.99 -14.36
N VAL A 164 17.06 31.96 -14.91
CA VAL A 164 16.50 30.59 -14.96
C VAL A 164 16.19 30.07 -13.57
N GLN A 165 17.13 30.21 -12.63
CA GLN A 165 16.93 29.76 -11.24
C GLN A 165 15.82 30.57 -10.54
N ASN A 166 15.82 31.89 -10.67
CA ASN A 166 14.79 32.75 -10.09
C ASN A 166 13.39 32.43 -10.64
N ALA A 167 13.28 32.22 -11.94
CA ALA A 167 12.03 31.79 -12.55
C ALA A 167 11.57 30.41 -12.06
N ALA A 168 12.49 29.44 -11.93
CA ALA A 168 12.18 28.12 -11.39
C ALA A 168 11.70 28.20 -9.92
N ILE A 169 12.34 29.01 -9.07
CA ILE A 169 11.89 29.22 -7.69
C ILE A 169 10.49 29.84 -7.65
N LYS A 170 10.23 30.82 -8.50
CA LYS A 170 8.96 31.55 -8.54
C LYS A 170 7.80 30.72 -9.07
N TYR A 171 8.02 29.92 -10.11
CA TYR A 171 6.95 29.29 -10.89
C TYR A 171 6.83 27.79 -10.70
N PHE A 172 7.89 27.05 -10.37
CA PHE A 172 7.84 25.58 -10.19
C PHE A 172 7.72 25.24 -8.69
N LYS A 173 6.50 25.40 -8.16
CA LYS A 173 6.23 25.35 -6.72
C LYS A 173 6.09 23.90 -6.22
N GLY A 174 7.16 23.08 -6.33
CA GLY A 174 7.14 21.70 -5.89
C GLY A 174 6.71 21.49 -4.42
N ASP A 175 6.98 22.45 -3.57
CA ASP A 175 6.60 22.51 -2.15
C ASP A 175 5.12 22.90 -1.91
N LYS A 176 4.42 23.39 -2.91
CA LYS A 176 3.00 23.79 -2.87
C LYS A 176 2.19 23.18 -4.02
N ALA A 177 2.70 22.11 -4.62
CA ALA A 177 2.05 21.43 -5.74
C ALA A 177 0.95 20.49 -5.26
N ARG A 178 0.03 20.17 -6.17
CA ARG A 178 -0.79 18.97 -6.11
C ARG A 178 -0.10 17.86 -6.91
N ILE A 179 -0.01 16.68 -6.32
CA ILE A 179 0.49 15.49 -7.00
C ILE A 179 -0.71 14.61 -7.28
N ILE A 180 -1.17 14.62 -8.53
CA ILE A 180 -2.32 13.83 -8.97
C ILE A 180 -1.79 12.50 -9.47
N ILE A 181 -2.32 11.40 -8.93
CA ILE A 181 -1.94 10.04 -9.30
C ILE A 181 -3.19 9.25 -9.66
N THR A 182 -3.23 8.71 -10.87
CA THR A 182 -4.20 7.68 -11.22
C THR A 182 -3.46 6.37 -11.44
N GLY A 183 -3.93 5.28 -10.83
CA GLY A 183 -3.25 4.00 -10.90
C GLY A 183 -4.02 2.89 -10.22
N LYS A 184 -3.50 1.67 -10.31
CA LYS A 184 -4.11 0.52 -9.65
C LYS A 184 -3.75 0.52 -8.15
N GLY A 185 -4.70 0.91 -7.32
CA GLY A 185 -4.47 1.14 -5.89
C GLY A 185 -3.83 -0.03 -5.15
N ILE A 186 -4.23 -1.25 -5.48
CA ILE A 186 -3.69 -2.48 -4.88
C ILE A 186 -2.17 -2.63 -5.10
N ASP A 187 -1.64 -2.11 -6.21
CA ASP A 187 -0.22 -2.17 -6.55
C ASP A 187 0.55 -0.92 -6.07
N VAL A 188 -0.16 0.20 -5.88
CA VAL A 188 0.44 1.53 -5.65
C VAL A 188 0.41 1.96 -4.19
N LEU A 189 -0.75 1.86 -3.51
CA LEU A 189 -0.99 2.59 -2.27
C LEU A 189 -0.12 2.13 -1.10
N LYS A 190 0.17 0.83 -0.98
CA LYS A 190 1.02 0.31 0.11
C LYS A 190 2.39 0.99 0.14
N ASN A 191 3.04 1.13 -1.03
CA ASN A 191 4.34 1.76 -1.14
C ASN A 191 4.26 3.27 -1.03
N LEU A 192 3.24 3.87 -1.63
CA LEU A 192 3.02 5.31 -1.60
C LEU A 192 2.78 5.81 -0.16
N GLU A 193 1.98 5.11 0.64
CA GLU A 193 1.72 5.44 2.05
C GLU A 193 2.95 5.22 2.94
N LYS A 194 3.79 4.23 2.62
CA LYS A 194 5.01 3.95 3.39
C LYS A 194 6.13 4.94 3.11
N ASN A 195 6.27 5.36 1.85
CA ASN A 195 7.46 6.08 1.36
C ASN A 195 7.18 7.57 1.09
N SER A 196 5.97 8.05 1.39
CA SER A 196 5.59 9.46 1.20
C SER A 196 5.18 10.09 2.52
N ASP A 197 5.76 11.27 2.82
CA ASP A 197 5.34 12.11 3.95
C ASP A 197 4.14 13.00 3.59
N TYR A 198 3.63 12.93 2.34
CA TYR A 198 2.51 13.74 1.89
C TYR A 198 1.19 13.14 2.33
N LYS A 199 0.26 14.00 2.75
CA LYS A 199 -1.13 13.61 2.96
C LYS A 199 -1.71 13.10 1.64
N ILE A 200 -2.35 11.92 1.68
CA ILE A 200 -3.04 11.33 0.54
C ILE A 200 -4.54 11.57 0.71
N ASN A 201 -5.13 12.23 -0.28
CA ASN A 201 -6.57 12.40 -0.42
C ASN A 201 -7.05 11.45 -1.52
N TYR A 202 -8.25 10.89 -1.37
CA TYR A 202 -8.82 9.95 -2.33
C TYR A 202 -9.96 10.60 -3.10
N PHE A 203 -10.01 10.31 -4.40
CA PHE A 203 -11.03 10.84 -5.30
C PHE A 203 -11.56 9.73 -6.21
N ASP A 204 -12.81 9.88 -6.65
CA ASP A 204 -13.38 9.05 -7.71
C ASP A 204 -12.86 9.49 -9.10
N LYS A 205 -13.23 8.74 -10.14
CA LYS A 205 -12.84 9.05 -11.54
C LYS A 205 -13.41 10.36 -12.09
N TYR A 206 -14.34 10.98 -11.39
CA TYR A 206 -14.94 12.28 -11.73
C TYR A 206 -14.33 13.44 -10.94
N GLY A 207 -13.41 13.15 -10.02
CA GLY A 207 -12.76 14.15 -9.17
C GLY A 207 -13.56 14.53 -7.92
N ASN A 208 -14.56 13.75 -7.53
CA ASN A 208 -15.26 13.95 -6.26
C ASN A 208 -14.47 13.27 -5.14
N PRO A 209 -14.41 13.88 -3.94
CA PRO A 209 -13.82 13.24 -2.77
C PRO A 209 -14.45 11.87 -2.51
N SER A 210 -13.62 10.88 -2.20
CA SER A 210 -14.05 9.52 -1.89
C SER A 210 -13.32 8.98 -0.65
N GLU A 211 -13.79 7.86 -0.15
CA GLU A 211 -13.05 7.11 0.87
C GLU A 211 -11.86 6.38 0.25
N LYS A 212 -10.93 5.94 1.12
CA LYS A 212 -9.81 5.09 0.69
C LYS A 212 -10.37 3.84 -0.01
N PRO A 213 -9.93 3.53 -1.25
CA PRO A 213 -10.43 2.38 -1.97
C PRO A 213 -10.08 1.08 -1.25
N GLU A 214 -11.02 0.14 -1.23
CA GLU A 214 -10.77 -1.21 -0.71
C GLU A 214 -9.81 -1.96 -1.65
N MET A 215 -8.76 -2.55 -1.06
CA MET A 215 -7.73 -3.27 -1.81
C MET A 215 -8.10 -4.73 -1.96
N THR A 216 -9.21 -5.01 -2.62
CA THR A 216 -9.74 -6.38 -2.79
C THR A 216 -9.88 -6.73 -4.27
N LEU A 217 -9.62 -8.01 -4.59
CA LEU A 217 -9.89 -8.57 -5.90
C LEU A 217 -11.21 -9.35 -5.87
N PRO A 218 -11.92 -9.47 -7.01
CA PRO A 218 -13.11 -10.30 -7.09
C PRO A 218 -12.76 -11.77 -6.90
N ILE A 219 -13.68 -12.50 -6.29
CA ILE A 219 -13.57 -13.96 -6.14
C ILE A 219 -13.82 -14.62 -7.51
N PRO A 220 -13.01 -15.60 -7.94
CA PRO A 220 -13.26 -16.35 -9.17
C PRO A 220 -14.65 -17.00 -9.16
N ASP A 221 -15.31 -16.96 -10.32
CA ASP A 221 -16.62 -17.57 -10.48
C ASP A 221 -16.58 -19.08 -10.15
N GLY A 222 -17.58 -19.54 -9.38
CA GLY A 222 -17.71 -20.94 -8.98
C GLY A 222 -16.83 -21.39 -7.82
N MET A 223 -15.92 -20.55 -7.29
CA MET A 223 -15.12 -20.90 -6.12
C MET A 223 -16.00 -20.91 -4.86
N THR A 224 -15.90 -21.98 -4.08
CA THR A 224 -16.66 -22.16 -2.84
C THR A 224 -15.78 -22.20 -1.59
N ALA A 225 -16.37 -22.01 -0.41
CA ALA A 225 -15.66 -22.19 0.87
C ALA A 225 -15.10 -23.62 1.02
N THR A 226 -15.83 -24.62 0.51
CA THR A 226 -15.39 -26.01 0.51
C THR A 226 -14.11 -26.22 -0.28
N ASP A 227 -13.96 -25.57 -1.45
CA ASP A 227 -12.75 -25.67 -2.26
C ASP A 227 -11.55 -25.10 -1.52
N VAL A 228 -11.73 -23.96 -0.84
CA VAL A 228 -10.68 -23.30 -0.04
C VAL A 228 -10.26 -24.18 1.13
N VAL A 229 -11.22 -24.71 1.88
CA VAL A 229 -10.95 -25.61 3.02
C VAL A 229 -10.28 -26.89 2.58
N ASN A 230 -10.73 -27.51 1.49
CA ASN A 230 -10.09 -28.72 0.95
C ASN A 230 -8.65 -28.46 0.53
N LYS A 231 -8.40 -27.34 -0.16
CA LYS A 231 -7.04 -26.92 -0.53
C LYS A 231 -6.13 -26.71 0.68
N TYR A 232 -6.66 -26.14 1.77
CA TYR A 232 -5.93 -26.04 3.04
C TYR A 232 -5.57 -27.41 3.60
N PHE A 233 -6.52 -28.35 3.64
CA PHE A 233 -6.23 -29.71 4.13
C PHE A 233 -5.23 -30.47 3.24
N GLU A 234 -5.29 -30.28 1.93
CA GLU A 234 -4.26 -30.81 1.01
C GLU A 234 -2.89 -30.23 1.35
N ALA A 235 -2.82 -28.90 1.56
CA ALA A 235 -1.57 -28.20 1.86
C ALA A 235 -0.94 -28.63 3.18
N ILE A 236 -1.75 -29.00 4.19
CA ILE A 236 -1.22 -29.46 5.49
C ILE A 236 -0.93 -30.97 5.55
N GLY A 237 -1.11 -31.71 4.47
CA GLY A 237 -0.74 -33.14 4.42
C GLY A 237 -1.88 -34.12 4.20
N GLY A 238 -3.10 -33.61 3.96
CA GLY A 238 -4.28 -34.36 3.60
C GLY A 238 -5.33 -34.45 4.71
N LYS A 239 -6.60 -34.36 4.31
CA LYS A 239 -7.75 -34.37 5.23
C LYS A 239 -7.85 -35.64 6.06
N GLU A 240 -7.57 -36.82 5.47
CA GLU A 240 -7.61 -38.09 6.17
C GLU A 240 -6.61 -38.17 7.32
N LYS A 241 -5.36 -37.70 7.09
CA LYS A 241 -4.34 -37.63 8.15
C LYS A 241 -4.73 -36.66 9.25
N ALA A 242 -5.23 -35.47 8.88
CA ALA A 242 -5.70 -34.51 9.85
C ALA A 242 -6.84 -35.07 10.73
N MET A 243 -7.79 -35.76 10.16
CA MET A 243 -8.91 -36.41 10.89
C MET A 243 -8.47 -37.61 11.75
N ALA A 244 -7.34 -38.22 11.43
CA ALA A 244 -6.79 -39.33 12.24
C ALA A 244 -6.13 -38.81 13.57
N VAL A 245 -5.85 -37.53 13.67
CA VAL A 245 -5.32 -36.93 14.90
C VAL A 245 -6.40 -36.88 15.98
N LYS A 246 -6.15 -37.52 17.12
CA LYS A 246 -7.09 -37.56 18.24
C LYS A 246 -6.74 -36.57 19.32
N THR A 247 -5.45 -36.31 19.52
CA THR A 247 -4.98 -35.34 20.51
C THR A 247 -3.79 -34.56 19.97
N THR A 248 -3.62 -33.32 20.41
CA THR A 248 -2.42 -32.51 20.18
C THR A 248 -1.98 -31.82 21.47
N MET A 249 -0.67 -31.75 21.68
CA MET A 249 -0.05 -30.89 22.68
C MET A 249 0.94 -29.96 21.95
N MET A 250 0.84 -28.66 22.21
CA MET A 250 1.76 -27.66 21.67
C MET A 250 2.35 -26.82 22.81
N VAL A 251 3.66 -26.63 22.79
CA VAL A 251 4.37 -25.73 23.69
C VAL A 251 4.95 -24.59 22.87
N SER A 252 4.69 -23.38 23.30
CA SER A 252 5.18 -22.17 22.63
C SER A 252 5.77 -21.18 23.62
N ASN A 253 6.81 -20.48 23.18
CA ASN A 253 7.49 -19.44 23.93
C ASN A 253 7.18 -18.06 23.33
N ALA A 254 6.98 -17.07 24.20
CA ALA A 254 6.88 -15.68 23.82
C ALA A 254 7.55 -14.79 24.89
N THR A 255 7.63 -13.50 24.62
CA THR A 255 8.17 -12.51 25.57
C THR A 255 7.24 -11.31 25.63
N ILE A 256 6.86 -10.89 26.84
CA ILE A 256 6.09 -9.67 27.09
C ILE A 256 6.94 -8.72 27.91
N GLN A 257 7.25 -7.54 27.37
CA GLN A 257 8.05 -6.50 28.05
C GLN A 257 9.35 -7.04 28.66
N GLY A 258 10.04 -7.95 27.95
CA GLY A 258 11.27 -8.58 28.41
C GLY A 258 11.07 -9.82 29.31
N THR A 259 9.84 -10.12 29.73
CA THR A 259 9.55 -11.30 30.60
C THR A 259 9.17 -12.49 29.71
N PRO A 260 9.89 -13.62 29.82
CA PRO A 260 9.58 -14.85 29.07
C PRO A 260 8.30 -15.49 29.62
N LEU A 261 7.45 -15.96 28.71
CA LEU A 261 6.28 -16.76 29.03
C LEU A 261 6.26 -18.04 28.17
N VAL A 262 5.65 -19.07 28.73
CA VAL A 262 5.40 -20.34 28.07
C VAL A 262 3.89 -20.55 27.99
N MET A 263 3.39 -20.80 26.78
CA MET A 263 2.01 -21.21 26.58
C MET A 263 1.99 -22.69 26.17
N THR A 264 1.23 -23.49 26.90
CA THR A 264 0.95 -24.87 26.55
C THR A 264 -0.51 -25.01 26.21
N THR A 265 -0.79 -25.58 25.02
CA THR A 265 -2.13 -25.92 24.61
C THR A 265 -2.24 -27.43 24.45
N LYS A 266 -3.32 -28.02 24.98
CA LYS A 266 -3.69 -29.40 24.76
C LYS A 266 -5.09 -29.45 24.17
N ALA A 267 -5.28 -30.30 23.19
CA ALA A 267 -6.58 -30.48 22.56
C ALA A 267 -6.88 -31.99 22.40
N SER A 268 -8.12 -32.36 22.60
CA SER A 268 -8.62 -33.72 22.34
C SER A 268 -9.91 -33.65 21.55
N ALA A 269 -9.97 -34.44 20.49
CA ALA A 269 -11.16 -34.52 19.66
C ALA A 269 -12.36 -35.09 20.45
N PRO A 270 -13.61 -34.65 20.19
CA PRO A 270 -13.91 -33.66 19.17
C PRO A 270 -13.61 -32.21 19.58
N ASN A 271 -13.74 -31.83 20.85
CA ASN A 271 -13.84 -30.44 21.26
C ASN A 271 -13.24 -30.09 22.63
N LYS A 272 -12.52 -30.98 23.31
CA LYS A 272 -11.87 -30.67 24.61
C LYS A 272 -10.60 -29.84 24.40
N THR A 273 -10.42 -28.78 25.19
CA THR A 273 -9.24 -27.92 25.14
C THR A 273 -8.74 -27.51 26.51
N LEU A 274 -7.42 -27.41 26.63
CA LEU A 274 -6.70 -26.79 27.75
C LEU A 274 -5.71 -25.79 27.17
N MET A 275 -5.66 -24.61 27.77
CA MET A 275 -4.60 -23.62 27.55
C MET A 275 -4.04 -23.19 28.91
N THR A 276 -2.73 -23.21 29.06
CA THR A 276 -2.02 -22.63 30.22
C THR A 276 -1.00 -21.61 29.76
N ILE A 277 -0.91 -20.51 30.47
CA ILE A 277 0.15 -19.52 30.32
C ILE A 277 0.93 -19.46 31.60
N SER A 278 2.24 -19.72 31.53
CA SER A 278 3.16 -19.73 32.66
C SER A 278 4.25 -18.68 32.48
N VAL A 279 4.63 -18.03 33.61
CA VAL A 279 5.72 -17.07 33.67
C VAL A 279 6.65 -17.53 34.80
N MET A 280 7.94 -17.68 34.49
CA MET A 280 8.95 -18.19 35.47
C MET A 280 8.53 -19.51 36.15
N GLY A 281 7.86 -20.40 35.40
CA GLY A 281 7.39 -21.71 35.89
C GLY A 281 6.07 -21.69 36.66
N ASN A 282 5.51 -20.51 36.96
CA ASN A 282 4.22 -20.40 37.65
C ASN A 282 3.09 -20.20 36.65
N THR A 283 2.01 -20.97 36.75
CA THR A 283 0.82 -20.81 35.92
C THR A 283 0.08 -19.53 36.31
N MET A 284 0.01 -18.58 35.40
CA MET A 284 -0.68 -17.30 35.58
C MET A 284 -2.13 -17.34 35.06
N GLN A 285 -2.38 -18.19 34.06
CA GLN A 285 -3.70 -18.37 33.49
C GLN A 285 -3.87 -19.83 33.05
N LYS A 286 -5.04 -20.40 33.36
CA LYS A 286 -5.50 -21.71 32.86
C LYS A 286 -6.91 -21.52 32.28
N VAL A 287 -7.16 -22.05 31.09
CA VAL A 287 -8.47 -22.09 30.46
C VAL A 287 -8.75 -23.54 30.08
N VAL A 288 -9.87 -24.07 30.52
CA VAL A 288 -10.26 -25.47 30.30
C VAL A 288 -11.66 -25.54 29.71
N PHE A 289 -11.86 -26.41 28.75
CA PHE A 289 -13.16 -26.81 28.23
C PHE A 289 -13.18 -28.32 28.10
N ASP A 290 -14.13 -29.00 28.81
CA ASP A 290 -14.22 -30.47 28.86
C ASP A 290 -15.10 -31.08 27.77
N GLY A 291 -15.60 -30.24 26.84
CA GLY A 291 -16.53 -30.60 25.78
C GLY A 291 -17.98 -30.23 26.06
N GLU A 292 -18.34 -29.98 27.32
CA GLU A 292 -19.69 -29.61 27.76
C GLU A 292 -19.72 -28.29 28.53
N LYS A 293 -18.72 -28.04 29.35
CA LYS A 293 -18.56 -26.86 30.19
C LYS A 293 -17.08 -26.47 30.27
N GLY A 294 -16.83 -25.27 30.75
CA GLY A 294 -15.45 -24.83 30.90
C GLY A 294 -15.30 -23.71 31.93
N TYR A 295 -14.06 -23.45 32.29
CA TYR A 295 -13.69 -22.39 33.19
C TYR A 295 -12.37 -21.73 32.77
N GLN A 296 -12.16 -20.53 33.28
CA GLN A 296 -10.85 -19.90 33.28
C GLN A 296 -10.40 -19.64 34.72
N GLU A 297 -9.11 -19.84 34.96
CA GLU A 297 -8.46 -19.51 36.24
C GLU A 297 -7.35 -18.49 35.92
N ALA A 298 -7.37 -17.37 36.63
CA ALA A 298 -6.34 -16.34 36.54
C ALA A 298 -6.06 -15.80 37.96
N GLN A 299 -4.77 -15.72 38.32
CA GLN A 299 -4.34 -15.24 39.63
C GLN A 299 -5.03 -15.96 40.81
N GLY A 300 -5.25 -17.27 40.67
CA GLY A 300 -5.89 -18.09 41.71
C GLY A 300 -7.42 -17.96 41.78
N ARG A 301 -8.05 -17.17 40.91
CA ARG A 301 -9.50 -17.04 40.85
C ARG A 301 -10.07 -17.83 39.68
N LYS A 302 -10.92 -18.80 39.97
CA LYS A 302 -11.65 -19.62 39.02
C LYS A 302 -12.99 -18.92 38.65
N THR A 303 -13.30 -18.87 37.39
CA THR A 303 -14.54 -18.27 36.83
C THR A 303 -15.07 -19.17 35.72
N ASP A 304 -16.34 -19.54 35.80
CA ASP A 304 -16.96 -20.36 34.73
C ASP A 304 -17.01 -19.62 33.40
N MET A 305 -16.96 -20.36 32.32
CA MET A 305 -17.14 -19.82 30.96
C MET A 305 -18.56 -19.28 30.79
N LYS A 306 -18.68 -18.26 29.98
CA LYS A 306 -20.00 -17.70 29.61
C LYS A 306 -20.75 -18.66 28.71
N PRO A 307 -22.12 -18.64 28.70
CA PRO A 307 -22.91 -19.49 27.85
C PRO A 307 -22.58 -19.40 26.36
N GLU A 308 -22.20 -18.20 25.89
CA GLU A 308 -21.78 -17.98 24.51
C GLU A 308 -20.48 -18.70 24.15
N ASP A 309 -19.49 -18.67 25.06
CA ASP A 309 -18.19 -19.35 24.88
C ASP A 309 -18.37 -20.88 24.93
N ILE A 310 -19.27 -21.39 25.79
CA ILE A 310 -19.64 -22.81 25.85
C ILE A 310 -20.26 -23.28 24.56
N THR A 311 -21.19 -22.49 23.98
CA THR A 311 -21.82 -22.82 22.70
C THR A 311 -20.79 -22.90 21.58
N GLU A 312 -19.91 -21.89 21.50
CA GLU A 312 -18.82 -21.87 20.51
C GLU A 312 -17.89 -23.09 20.70
N GLY A 313 -17.54 -23.44 21.94
CA GLY A 313 -16.70 -24.59 22.26
C GLY A 313 -17.31 -25.93 21.87
N LYS A 314 -18.63 -26.11 22.05
CA LYS A 314 -19.35 -27.33 21.64
C LYS A 314 -19.38 -27.54 20.12
N GLU A 315 -19.44 -26.47 19.36
CA GLU A 315 -19.47 -26.50 17.90
C GLU A 315 -18.07 -26.58 17.28
N ALA A 316 -17.02 -26.20 18.03
CA ALA A 316 -15.65 -26.16 17.52
C ALA A 316 -15.06 -27.57 17.37
N ASN A 317 -14.17 -27.74 16.39
CA ASN A 317 -13.22 -28.86 16.37
C ASN A 317 -11.95 -28.41 17.10
N ALA A 318 -11.59 -29.11 18.17
CA ALA A 318 -10.50 -28.70 19.04
C ALA A 318 -9.12 -28.66 18.36
N ILE A 319 -8.91 -29.49 17.33
CA ILE A 319 -7.59 -29.66 16.68
C ILE A 319 -7.54 -28.91 15.35
N PHE A 320 -8.53 -29.15 14.49
CA PHE A 320 -8.62 -28.52 13.16
C PHE A 320 -10.00 -27.88 12.98
N ASN A 321 -10.19 -26.70 13.56
CA ASN A 321 -11.48 -26.01 13.48
C ASN A 321 -11.87 -25.63 12.02
N ASP A 322 -10.88 -25.59 11.12
CA ASP A 322 -11.08 -25.36 9.69
C ASP A 322 -12.01 -26.41 9.04
N LEU A 323 -12.22 -27.58 9.65
CA LEU A 323 -13.21 -28.57 9.20
C LEU A 323 -14.64 -28.01 9.20
N ASN A 324 -14.93 -27.08 10.11
CA ASN A 324 -16.25 -26.46 10.27
C ASN A 324 -16.46 -25.26 9.33
N TYR A 325 -15.42 -24.82 8.60
CA TYR A 325 -15.45 -23.61 7.80
C TYR A 325 -16.05 -23.76 6.41
N THR A 326 -16.42 -24.99 6.01
CA THR A 326 -17.08 -25.25 4.71
C THR A 326 -18.42 -24.54 4.53
N SER A 327 -19.10 -24.18 5.64
CA SER A 327 -20.34 -23.38 5.64
C SER A 327 -20.10 -21.88 5.59
N GLY A 328 -18.84 -21.44 5.65
CA GLY A 328 -18.47 -20.03 5.60
C GLY A 328 -18.73 -19.40 4.24
N LYS A 329 -18.66 -18.07 4.20
CA LYS A 329 -18.83 -17.26 2.99
C LYS A 329 -17.49 -16.70 2.54
N LEU A 330 -17.11 -16.93 1.30
CA LEU A 330 -16.00 -16.20 0.68
C LEU A 330 -16.42 -14.74 0.47
N THR A 331 -15.58 -13.80 0.88
CA THR A 331 -15.94 -12.37 0.86
C THR A 331 -15.14 -11.56 -0.15
N ARG A 332 -13.83 -11.83 -0.26
CA ARG A 332 -12.92 -11.09 -1.13
C ARG A 332 -11.58 -11.82 -1.28
N ILE A 333 -10.80 -11.39 -2.24
CA ILE A 333 -9.36 -11.69 -2.30
C ILE A 333 -8.62 -10.42 -1.85
N GLU A 334 -7.74 -10.59 -0.86
CA GLU A 334 -6.95 -9.49 -0.28
C GLU A 334 -5.46 -9.87 -0.32
N PRO A 335 -4.56 -9.03 -0.88
CA PRO A 335 -3.14 -9.33 -0.88
C PRO A 335 -2.53 -9.08 0.50
N ILE A 336 -1.80 -10.08 1.00
CA ILE A 336 -0.96 -10.00 2.21
C ILE A 336 0.48 -10.27 1.80
N ASP A 337 1.36 -9.30 2.07
CA ASP A 337 2.80 -9.38 1.74
C ASP A 337 3.10 -9.79 0.29
N GLY A 338 2.30 -9.25 -0.66
CA GLY A 338 2.44 -9.49 -2.09
C GLY A 338 1.85 -10.82 -2.59
N LYS A 339 1.20 -11.60 -1.72
CA LYS A 339 0.52 -12.86 -2.05
C LYS A 339 -0.99 -12.69 -1.95
N ASN A 340 -1.72 -13.16 -2.95
CA ASN A 340 -3.18 -13.14 -2.91
C ASN A 340 -3.70 -14.14 -1.89
N THR A 341 -4.54 -13.66 -0.96
CA THR A 341 -5.24 -14.50 0.01
C THR A 341 -6.73 -14.44 -0.23
N ILE A 342 -7.39 -15.59 -0.19
CA ILE A 342 -8.85 -15.67 -0.19
C ILE A 342 -9.37 -15.54 1.24
N VAL A 343 -10.36 -14.67 1.45
CA VAL A 343 -10.94 -14.40 2.76
C VAL A 343 -12.25 -15.15 2.91
N LEU A 344 -12.28 -16.06 3.88
CA LEU A 344 -13.45 -16.83 4.30
C LEU A 344 -13.98 -16.21 5.60
N LYS A 345 -15.25 -15.83 5.63
CA LYS A 345 -15.93 -15.31 6.82
C LYS A 345 -16.86 -16.36 7.40
N ILE A 346 -16.72 -16.63 8.69
CA ILE A 346 -17.62 -17.48 9.46
C ILE A 346 -17.90 -16.82 10.83
N GLY A 347 -19.16 -16.63 11.18
CA GLY A 347 -19.53 -15.95 12.40
C GLY A 347 -18.87 -14.56 12.53
N ASN A 348 -18.11 -14.37 13.60
CA ASN A 348 -17.37 -13.14 13.92
C ASN A 348 -15.88 -13.21 13.50
N GLU A 349 -15.48 -14.22 12.71
CA GLU A 349 -14.09 -14.43 12.30
C GLU A 349 -13.93 -14.36 10.77
N GLU A 350 -12.84 -13.73 10.32
CA GLU A 350 -12.35 -13.76 8.94
C GLU A 350 -11.04 -14.55 8.90
N ILE A 351 -10.95 -15.54 8.01
CA ILE A 351 -9.79 -16.41 7.85
C ILE A 351 -9.22 -16.20 6.44
N PHE A 352 -7.90 -16.06 6.39
CA PHE A 352 -7.15 -15.76 5.17
C PHE A 352 -6.29 -16.95 4.78
N TYR A 353 -6.56 -17.52 3.60
CA TYR A 353 -5.79 -18.61 3.03
C TYR A 353 -5.00 -18.12 1.82
N ASP A 354 -3.70 -18.37 1.79
CA ASP A 354 -2.84 -18.07 0.64
C ASP A 354 -3.32 -18.89 -0.57
N MET A 355 -3.66 -18.21 -1.64
CA MET A 355 -4.23 -18.86 -2.84
C MET A 355 -3.24 -19.75 -3.58
N THR A 356 -1.94 -19.56 -3.40
CA THR A 356 -0.90 -20.38 -4.02
C THR A 356 -0.62 -21.63 -3.21
N SER A 357 -0.26 -21.46 -1.94
CA SER A 357 0.12 -22.57 -1.06
C SER A 357 -1.07 -23.30 -0.43
N GLY A 358 -2.25 -22.69 -0.36
CA GLY A 358 -3.41 -23.19 0.38
C GLY A 358 -3.32 -23.01 1.89
N LEU A 359 -2.19 -22.56 2.45
CA LEU A 359 -2.00 -22.44 3.88
C LEU A 359 -2.78 -21.27 4.48
N LYS A 360 -3.25 -21.42 5.71
CA LYS A 360 -3.82 -20.35 6.53
C LYS A 360 -2.69 -19.40 6.96
N VAL A 361 -2.81 -18.13 6.64
CA VAL A 361 -1.77 -17.13 6.92
C VAL A 361 -2.21 -16.10 7.97
N LYS A 362 -3.52 -15.89 8.11
CA LYS A 362 -4.05 -14.91 9.07
C LYS A 362 -5.49 -15.30 9.46
N SER A 363 -5.89 -14.93 10.67
CA SER A 363 -7.30 -14.79 11.04
C SER A 363 -7.53 -13.45 11.75
N VAL A 364 -8.78 -12.97 11.72
CA VAL A 364 -9.20 -11.76 12.42
C VAL A 364 -10.51 -12.04 13.13
N LYS A 365 -10.46 -12.18 14.46
CA LYS A 365 -11.66 -12.38 15.28
C LYS A 365 -12.15 -11.03 15.80
N SER A 366 -13.44 -10.74 15.60
CA SER A 366 -14.11 -9.58 16.19
C SER A 366 -14.61 -9.93 17.60
N VAL A 367 -14.14 -9.20 18.61
CA VAL A 367 -14.46 -9.44 20.03
C VAL A 367 -15.15 -8.20 20.61
N LYS A 368 -16.30 -8.37 21.25
CA LYS A 368 -16.98 -7.30 21.97
C LYS A 368 -16.35 -7.12 23.36
N LYS A 369 -15.90 -5.91 23.66
CA LYS A 369 -15.44 -5.54 25.00
C LYS A 369 -16.61 -5.34 25.96
N PRO A 370 -16.38 -5.35 27.29
CA PRO A 370 -17.41 -5.07 28.27
C PRO A 370 -18.11 -3.70 28.10
N ASP A 371 -17.43 -2.72 27.48
CA ASP A 371 -17.97 -1.40 27.14
C ASP A 371 -18.81 -1.39 25.87
N GLY A 372 -19.05 -2.56 25.26
CA GLY A 372 -19.84 -2.72 24.02
C GLY A 372 -19.06 -2.44 22.73
N LYS A 373 -17.84 -1.95 22.79
CA LYS A 373 -17.00 -1.69 21.61
C LYS A 373 -16.49 -2.99 21.02
N GLU A 374 -16.59 -3.11 19.70
CA GLU A 374 -16.03 -4.21 18.94
C GLU A 374 -14.55 -3.95 18.65
N VAL A 375 -13.69 -4.93 18.91
CA VAL A 375 -12.25 -4.86 18.67
C VAL A 375 -11.85 -6.05 17.80
N LYS A 376 -11.11 -5.79 16.74
CA LYS A 376 -10.52 -6.80 15.88
C LYS A 376 -9.21 -7.30 16.48
N VAL A 377 -9.07 -8.61 16.59
CA VAL A 377 -7.86 -9.30 17.07
C VAL A 377 -7.28 -10.09 15.92
N PRO A 378 -6.30 -9.53 15.17
CA PRO A 378 -5.62 -10.26 14.12
C PRO A 378 -4.60 -11.23 14.72
N THR A 379 -4.57 -12.45 14.14
CA THR A 379 -3.59 -13.50 14.40
C THR A 379 -2.94 -13.88 13.08
N THR A 380 -1.61 -13.89 12.99
CA THR A 380 -0.88 -14.35 11.80
C THR A 380 -0.18 -15.68 12.08
N TYR A 381 -0.11 -16.53 11.06
CA TYR A 381 0.45 -17.87 11.10
C TYR A 381 1.61 -17.98 10.11
N GLY A 382 2.74 -18.52 10.53
CA GLY A 382 3.93 -18.63 9.69
C GLY A 382 4.84 -19.77 10.09
N ASP A 383 5.95 -19.91 9.37
CA ASP A 383 6.98 -20.95 9.62
C ASP A 383 6.38 -22.37 9.72
N TYR A 384 5.58 -22.73 8.71
CA TYR A 384 4.94 -24.06 8.67
C TYR A 384 5.98 -25.17 8.51
N LYS A 385 5.95 -26.16 9.42
CA LYS A 385 6.82 -27.34 9.40
C LYS A 385 6.01 -28.60 9.60
N ALA A 386 6.49 -29.69 9.00
CA ALA A 386 5.86 -30.98 9.12
C ALA A 386 6.17 -31.64 10.48
N VAL A 387 5.13 -32.08 11.18
CA VAL A 387 5.20 -32.95 12.35
C VAL A 387 4.37 -34.20 12.01
N GLU A 388 5.00 -35.37 11.96
CA GLU A 388 4.37 -36.64 11.56
C GLU A 388 3.61 -36.56 10.22
N GLY A 389 4.12 -35.74 9.29
CA GLY A 389 3.54 -35.56 7.95
C GLY A 389 2.33 -34.61 7.89
N ILE A 390 2.05 -33.84 8.93
CA ILE A 390 1.06 -32.78 9.01
C ILE A 390 1.77 -31.45 9.22
N MET A 391 1.44 -30.43 8.42
CA MET A 391 2.03 -29.11 8.52
C MET A 391 1.36 -28.28 9.62
N PHE A 392 2.14 -27.82 10.58
CA PHE A 392 1.72 -26.90 11.63
C PHE A 392 2.50 -25.58 11.56
N PRO A 393 1.87 -24.43 11.87
CA PRO A 393 2.59 -23.17 12.00
C PRO A 393 3.49 -23.22 13.22
N HIS A 394 4.76 -22.80 13.08
CA HIS A 394 5.73 -22.69 14.19
C HIS A 394 5.92 -21.25 14.64
N SER A 395 5.25 -20.29 13.99
CA SER A 395 5.18 -18.90 14.42
C SER A 395 3.74 -18.42 14.41
N ILE A 396 3.27 -17.90 15.54
CA ILE A 396 1.94 -17.31 15.70
C ILE A 396 2.10 -15.93 16.32
N GLU A 397 1.63 -14.89 15.63
CA GLU A 397 1.63 -13.53 16.13
C GLU A 397 0.19 -13.09 16.41
N ILE A 398 -0.08 -12.61 17.62
CA ILE A 398 -1.39 -12.13 18.04
C ILE A 398 -1.28 -10.66 18.38
N LYS A 399 -2.09 -9.80 17.73
CA LYS A 399 -2.17 -8.37 18.03
C LYS A 399 -3.43 -8.06 18.81
N SER A 400 -3.30 -7.62 20.06
CA SER A 400 -4.43 -7.22 20.90
C SER A 400 -4.21 -5.82 21.45
N GLY A 401 -4.80 -4.81 20.80
CA GLY A 401 -4.57 -3.40 21.13
C GLY A 401 -3.08 -3.02 20.98
N PRO A 402 -2.43 -2.45 22.02
CA PRO A 402 -1.02 -2.10 21.95
C PRO A 402 -0.08 -3.29 22.12
N MET A 403 -0.59 -4.47 22.50
CA MET A 403 0.23 -5.67 22.72
C MET A 403 0.38 -6.47 21.44
N ASN A 404 1.63 -6.83 21.15
CA ASN A 404 2.01 -7.74 20.08
C ASN A 404 2.71 -8.95 20.71
N LEU A 405 2.09 -10.13 20.60
CA LEU A 405 2.56 -11.38 21.18
C LEU A 405 3.04 -12.30 20.06
N ASN A 406 4.35 -12.55 20.04
CA ASN A 406 4.98 -13.47 19.07
C ASN A 406 5.28 -14.78 19.75
N PHE A 407 4.48 -15.81 19.48
CA PHE A 407 4.67 -17.17 19.95
C PHE A 407 5.52 -17.96 18.95
N LYS A 408 6.62 -18.55 19.44
CA LYS A 408 7.40 -19.54 18.70
C LYS A 408 7.07 -20.92 19.27
N ILE A 409 6.50 -21.77 18.45
CA ILE A 409 6.18 -23.16 18.84
C ILE A 409 7.48 -23.96 18.86
N VAL A 410 7.78 -24.53 20.02
CA VAL A 410 9.03 -25.29 20.28
C VAL A 410 8.81 -26.78 20.35
N GLU A 411 7.59 -27.22 20.63
CA GLU A 411 7.23 -28.63 20.69
C GLU A 411 5.80 -28.84 20.20
N ILE A 412 5.58 -29.85 19.38
CA ILE A 412 4.25 -30.36 19.02
C ILE A 412 4.27 -31.89 19.17
N LYS A 413 3.30 -32.42 19.86
CA LYS A 413 3.05 -33.87 19.98
C LYS A 413 1.69 -34.19 19.43
N ILE A 414 1.61 -35.24 18.61
CA ILE A 414 0.38 -35.76 18.02
C ILE A 414 0.06 -37.08 18.66
N ASN A 415 -1.16 -37.24 19.17
CA ASN A 415 -1.66 -38.44 19.85
C ASN A 415 -0.85 -38.86 21.11
N GLU A 416 -0.08 -37.92 21.65
CA GLU A 416 0.75 -38.11 22.84
C GLU A 416 0.68 -36.87 23.75
N GLY A 417 0.98 -37.06 25.07
CA GLY A 417 1.12 -35.96 26.03
C GLY A 417 -0.20 -35.30 26.47
N VAL A 418 -1.34 -35.93 26.16
CA VAL A 418 -2.68 -35.46 26.56
C VAL A 418 -3.44 -36.61 27.26
N GLU A 419 -3.98 -36.33 28.45
CA GLU A 419 -4.77 -37.24 29.24
C GLU A 419 -6.13 -36.63 29.58
N ASP A 420 -7.16 -37.44 29.82
CA ASP A 420 -8.50 -36.94 30.17
C ASP A 420 -8.54 -36.01 31.39
N LYS A 421 -7.69 -36.26 32.38
CA LYS A 421 -7.54 -35.40 33.58
C LYS A 421 -7.04 -33.99 33.27
N ASP A 422 -6.45 -33.75 32.07
CA ASP A 422 -6.03 -32.40 31.66
C ASP A 422 -7.21 -31.44 31.53
N PHE A 423 -8.41 -32.00 31.28
CA PHE A 423 -9.64 -31.24 31.03
C PHE A 423 -10.60 -31.18 32.23
N GLU A 424 -10.14 -31.54 33.41
CA GLU A 424 -10.92 -31.48 34.67
C GLU A 424 -10.81 -30.15 35.43
#